data_100fab4b37ea017a233aed0d49a4e38d
#
_entry.id   100fab4b37ea017a233aed0d49a4e38d
#
_cell.length_a   1.000
_cell.length_b   1.000
_cell.length_c   1.000
_cell.angle_alpha   90.00
_cell.angle_beta   90.00
_cell.angle_gamma   90.00
#
_symmetry.space_group_name_H-M   'P 1'
#
loop_
_entity.id
_entity.type
_entity.pdbx_description
1 polymer ?
#
loop_
_entity_poly.entity_id
_entity_poly.type
_entity_poly.pdbx_seq_one_letter_code
_entity_poly.pdbx_strand_id
1 'polypeptide(L)'
;MKKYIFPPVLILLIFFSWMNVLGNPDKDAAKYEEYIGKAELNEKNTAYITAAEYYAQAAEYTEDNAEIYLLAAENYKKCGEGNLFLKYSRLAAQKAPENDRPWVMMAEFCLERGEAGKAVNLLKEVPPSASTEKISELIADAESRFHKGYKSFSDSKGFYGDYCAVFDGNFWGILDAEGRYQIIPEYDDAGAYSPDEDIIPVCREGKWFFINTDNQVRYVPSEKYTWLGSFGSGLAPFCCGGKYGYTDLEGNEKAEYFDYAGPFSEGVAAVQRDGKWALVNAELEFITGFEYDEISADRYGFCVHGGVICAVKDGKNVYIDVSGEETKSERPYLCNLRPVKFGEFMGYENKQGDIVIDAYFDEVTDFSENGRAMVKEDGVWKMISLDVYE
;
A
#
# COMPACT_ATOMS: atom_id res chain seq x y z
N MET A 1 59.05 47.78 -18.76
CA MET A 1 57.91 47.43 -17.85
C MET A 1 56.88 48.58 -17.96
N LYS A 2 55.79 48.34 -18.72
CA LYS A 2 54.63 49.27 -18.78
C LYS A 2 53.73 49.01 -17.59
N LYS A 3 53.67 49.96 -16.65
CA LYS A 3 52.68 49.96 -15.55
C LYS A 3 51.32 50.37 -16.15
N TYR A 4 50.37 49.44 -16.16
CA TYR A 4 48.98 49.75 -16.47
C TYR A 4 48.37 50.42 -15.21
N ILE A 5 48.16 51.73 -15.29
CA ILE A 5 47.38 52.50 -14.30
C ILE A 5 45.94 52.35 -14.75
N PHE A 6 45.14 51.57 -14.04
CA PHE A 6 43.67 51.54 -14.23
C PHE A 6 43.10 52.90 -13.83
N PRO A 7 42.26 53.52 -14.67
CA PRO A 7 41.68 54.82 -14.33
C PRO A 7 40.73 54.69 -13.13
N PRO A 8 40.77 55.57 -12.13
CA PRO A 8 39.94 55.54 -10.93
C PRO A 8 38.42 55.53 -11.20
N VAL A 9 37.98 55.94 -12.39
CA VAL A 9 36.58 55.92 -12.85
C VAL A 9 36.05 54.46 -13.03
N LEU A 10 36.93 53.50 -13.40
CA LEU A 10 36.50 52.13 -13.58
C LEU A 10 36.26 51.41 -12.24
N ILE A 11 37.04 51.77 -11.20
CA ILE A 11 36.85 51.24 -9.84
C ILE A 11 35.58 51.84 -9.22
N LEU A 12 35.24 53.08 -9.46
CA LEU A 12 34.00 53.69 -9.04
C LEU A 12 32.76 53.10 -9.72
N LEU A 13 32.82 52.78 -11.00
CA LEU A 13 31.75 52.10 -11.75
C LEU A 13 31.52 50.63 -11.28
N ILE A 14 32.58 49.92 -10.95
CA ILE A 14 32.50 48.60 -10.39
C ILE A 14 31.91 48.64 -8.95
N PHE A 15 32.30 49.65 -8.15
CA PHE A 15 31.77 49.86 -6.80
C PHE A 15 30.29 50.29 -6.84
N PHE A 16 29.87 51.15 -7.77
CA PHE A 16 28.46 51.52 -7.96
C PHE A 16 27.64 50.38 -8.54
N SER A 17 28.22 49.51 -9.39
CA SER A 17 27.56 48.31 -9.84
C SER A 17 27.42 47.26 -8.73
N TRP A 18 28.42 47.13 -7.87
CA TRP A 18 28.35 46.28 -6.67
C TRP A 18 27.38 46.78 -5.62
N MET A 19 27.27 48.11 -5.39
CA MET A 19 26.28 48.72 -4.49
C MET A 19 24.85 48.61 -5.01
N ASN A 20 24.62 48.52 -6.32
CA ASN A 20 23.29 48.24 -6.89
C ASN A 20 22.95 46.76 -6.93
N VAL A 21 23.93 45.85 -6.74
CA VAL A 21 23.74 44.39 -6.60
C VAL A 21 23.53 44.00 -5.11
N LEU A 22 24.16 44.76 -4.19
CA LEU A 22 23.85 44.72 -2.75
C LEU A 22 22.70 45.68 -2.56
N GLY A 23 21.44 45.19 -2.43
CA GLY A 23 20.27 46.01 -2.16
C GLY A 23 20.55 47.07 -1.07
N ASN A 24 19.81 48.17 -1.09
CA ASN A 24 19.96 49.19 -0.09
C ASN A 24 19.18 48.74 1.18
N PRO A 25 19.85 48.27 2.26
CA PRO A 25 19.19 47.61 3.40
C PRO A 25 18.12 48.47 4.06
N ASP A 26 18.29 49.78 4.10
CA ASP A 26 17.28 50.71 4.69
C ASP A 26 16.03 50.80 3.80
N LYS A 27 16.19 50.69 2.50
CA LYS A 27 15.08 50.79 1.54
C LYS A 27 14.31 49.49 1.44
N ASP A 28 15.01 48.38 1.60
CA ASP A 28 14.41 47.05 1.58
C ASP A 28 13.63 46.82 2.88
N ALA A 29 14.15 47.21 4.05
CA ALA A 29 13.42 47.19 5.31
C ALA A 29 12.13 48.02 5.28
N ALA A 30 12.19 49.23 4.69
CA ALA A 30 10.99 50.09 4.58
C ALA A 30 9.92 49.47 3.68
N LYS A 31 10.29 48.79 2.62
CA LYS A 31 9.34 48.09 1.74
C LYS A 31 8.77 46.86 2.41
N TYR A 32 9.60 46.10 3.12
CA TYR A 32 9.15 44.96 3.91
C TYR A 32 8.03 45.38 4.86
N GLU A 33 8.26 46.41 5.72
CA GLU A 33 7.28 46.91 6.66
C GLU A 33 6.01 47.45 5.97
N GLU A 34 6.15 48.14 4.82
CA GLU A 34 5.01 48.58 4.03
C GLU A 34 4.12 47.41 3.57
N TYR A 35 4.73 46.35 3.01
CA TYR A 35 3.98 45.20 2.49
C TYR A 35 3.39 44.36 3.62
N ILE A 36 4.11 44.14 4.73
CA ILE A 36 3.57 43.46 5.92
C ILE A 36 2.33 44.21 6.44
N GLY A 37 2.42 45.53 6.63
CA GLY A 37 1.28 46.30 7.12
C GLY A 37 0.06 46.26 6.19
N LYS A 38 0.29 46.22 4.85
CA LYS A 38 -0.79 46.01 3.88
C LYS A 38 -1.36 44.62 3.95
N ALA A 39 -0.52 43.58 4.11
CA ALA A 39 -0.94 42.20 4.23
C ALA A 39 -1.84 41.99 5.46
N GLU A 40 -1.38 42.41 6.63
CA GLU A 40 -2.13 42.32 7.90
C GLU A 40 -3.47 43.06 7.85
N LEU A 41 -3.50 44.29 7.26
CA LEU A 41 -4.74 45.03 7.08
C LEU A 41 -5.75 44.29 6.20
N ASN A 42 -5.29 43.69 5.08
CA ASN A 42 -6.14 42.94 4.17
C ASN A 42 -6.60 41.61 4.80
N GLU A 43 -5.74 40.91 5.54
CA GLU A 43 -6.10 39.70 6.28
C GLU A 43 -7.18 40.00 7.33
N LYS A 44 -7.02 41.08 8.12
CA LYS A 44 -8.04 41.53 9.08
C LYS A 44 -9.39 41.85 8.42
N ASN A 45 -9.35 42.30 7.18
CA ASN A 45 -10.55 42.61 6.39
C ASN A 45 -11.04 41.40 5.59
N THR A 46 -10.52 40.18 5.83
CA THR A 46 -10.84 38.94 5.14
C THR A 46 -10.56 38.93 3.63
N ALA A 47 -9.75 39.88 3.15
CA ALA A 47 -9.29 39.96 1.78
C ALA A 47 -8.04 39.07 1.59
N TYR A 48 -8.21 37.75 1.78
CA TYR A 48 -7.13 36.79 1.92
C TYR A 48 -6.22 36.68 0.67
N ILE A 49 -6.79 36.77 -0.52
CA ILE A 49 -5.98 36.73 -1.77
C ILE A 49 -5.00 37.94 -1.81
N THR A 50 -5.51 39.13 -1.53
CA THR A 50 -4.70 40.37 -1.52
C THR A 50 -3.67 40.35 -0.38
N ALA A 51 -4.06 39.80 0.80
CA ALA A 51 -3.14 39.61 1.92
C ALA A 51 -1.99 38.66 1.53
N ALA A 52 -2.29 37.53 0.93
CA ALA A 52 -1.31 36.57 0.46
C ALA A 52 -0.33 37.15 -0.57
N GLU A 53 -0.84 37.94 -1.52
CA GLU A 53 -0.02 38.66 -2.50
C GLU A 53 0.95 39.68 -1.85
N TYR A 54 0.50 40.39 -0.83
CA TYR A 54 1.38 41.30 -0.10
C TYR A 54 2.38 40.60 0.78
N TYR A 55 2.03 39.47 1.45
CA TYR A 55 3.00 38.63 2.15
C TYR A 55 4.05 38.09 1.17
N ALA A 56 3.64 37.58 0.02
CA ALA A 56 4.56 37.09 -1.01
C ALA A 56 5.52 38.20 -1.51
N GLN A 57 5.04 39.43 -1.66
CA GLN A 57 5.87 40.59 -2.00
C GLN A 57 6.81 40.97 -0.86
N ALA A 58 6.35 40.95 0.41
CA ALA A 58 7.20 41.26 1.58
C ALA A 58 8.38 40.26 1.66
N ALA A 59 8.16 38.98 1.35
CA ALA A 59 9.20 37.95 1.39
C ALA A 59 10.38 38.22 0.43
N GLU A 60 10.20 39.04 -0.59
CA GLU A 60 11.27 39.45 -1.52
C GLU A 60 12.27 40.45 -0.92
N TYR A 61 11.89 41.08 0.21
CA TYR A 61 12.67 42.14 0.86
C TYR A 61 13.30 41.73 2.19
N THR A 62 13.31 40.44 2.49
CA THR A 62 13.97 39.88 3.68
C THR A 62 14.68 38.56 3.35
N GLU A 63 15.80 38.30 4.01
CA GLU A 63 16.51 36.99 3.89
C GLU A 63 15.81 35.91 4.73
N ASP A 64 15.27 36.30 5.88
CA ASP A 64 14.47 35.42 6.75
C ASP A 64 12.98 35.47 6.32
N ASN A 65 12.72 34.76 5.21
CA ASN A 65 11.42 34.84 4.55
C ASN A 65 10.57 33.55 4.68
N ALA A 66 11.05 32.54 5.39
CA ALA A 66 10.34 31.26 5.54
C ALA A 66 8.94 31.47 6.18
N GLU A 67 8.88 32.19 7.31
CA GLU A 67 7.60 32.45 8.00
C GLU A 67 6.66 33.32 7.16
N ILE A 68 7.22 34.27 6.41
CA ILE A 68 6.42 35.14 5.54
C ILE A 68 5.79 34.34 4.39
N TYR A 69 6.52 33.38 3.82
CA TYR A 69 5.95 32.44 2.83
C TYR A 69 4.86 31.56 3.44
N LEU A 70 4.97 31.17 4.73
CA LEU A 70 3.90 30.44 5.41
C LEU A 70 2.65 31.30 5.59
N LEU A 71 2.79 32.58 5.97
CA LEU A 71 1.66 33.51 6.07
C LEU A 71 0.98 33.69 4.71
N ALA A 72 1.74 33.81 3.63
CA ALA A 72 1.18 33.83 2.27
C ALA A 72 0.43 32.54 1.95
N ALA A 73 1.02 31.37 2.25
CA ALA A 73 0.41 30.07 2.03
C ALA A 73 -0.91 29.93 2.80
N GLU A 74 -0.94 30.25 4.10
CA GLU A 74 -2.14 30.16 4.93
C GLU A 74 -3.29 31.02 4.38
N ASN A 75 -2.97 32.23 3.90
CA ASN A 75 -3.97 33.09 3.29
C ASN A 75 -4.47 32.54 1.94
N TYR A 76 -3.61 31.93 1.12
CA TYR A 76 -4.04 31.21 -0.07
C TYR A 76 -4.92 30.00 0.27
N LYS A 77 -4.62 29.23 1.33
CA LYS A 77 -5.50 28.16 1.82
C LYS A 77 -6.89 28.68 2.19
N LYS A 78 -6.96 29.81 2.94
CA LYS A 78 -8.23 30.44 3.38
C LYS A 78 -9.13 30.88 2.21
N CYS A 79 -8.55 31.26 1.08
CA CYS A 79 -9.34 31.64 -0.12
C CYS A 79 -9.53 30.53 -1.15
N GLY A 80 -9.07 29.29 -0.85
CA GLY A 80 -9.27 28.11 -1.71
C GLY A 80 -8.25 27.97 -2.83
N GLU A 81 -7.20 28.78 -2.86
CA GLU A 81 -6.13 28.75 -3.87
C GLU A 81 -5.09 27.67 -3.57
N GLY A 82 -5.51 26.39 -3.62
CA GLY A 82 -4.69 25.25 -3.19
C GLY A 82 -3.33 25.11 -3.89
N ASN A 83 -3.24 25.44 -5.18
CA ASN A 83 -1.98 25.40 -5.91
C ASN A 83 -0.97 26.44 -5.41
N LEU A 84 -1.46 27.66 -5.07
CA LEU A 84 -0.63 28.71 -4.52
C LEU A 84 -0.25 28.40 -3.06
N PHE A 85 -1.18 27.85 -2.28
CA PHE A 85 -0.88 27.32 -0.96
C PHE A 85 0.30 26.34 -0.98
N LEU A 86 0.25 25.29 -1.81
CA LEU A 86 1.32 24.29 -1.94
C LEU A 86 2.63 24.91 -2.42
N LYS A 87 2.57 25.85 -3.38
CA LYS A 87 3.74 26.55 -3.89
C LYS A 87 4.47 27.32 -2.79
N TYR A 88 3.74 28.14 -2.02
CA TYR A 88 4.35 28.98 -0.99
C TYR A 88 4.77 28.19 0.25
N SER A 89 4.07 27.11 0.60
CA SER A 89 4.52 26.17 1.62
C SER A 89 5.84 25.49 1.23
N ARG A 90 6.02 25.08 -0.05
CA ARG A 90 7.29 24.53 -0.53
C ARG A 90 8.42 25.56 -0.50
N LEU A 91 8.15 26.82 -0.82
CA LEU A 91 9.15 27.89 -0.70
C LEU A 91 9.58 28.08 0.76
N ALA A 92 8.64 28.03 1.71
CA ALA A 92 8.94 28.09 3.14
C ALA A 92 9.83 26.90 3.58
N ALA A 93 9.49 25.68 3.17
CA ALA A 93 10.29 24.47 3.45
C ALA A 93 11.72 24.55 2.89
N GLN A 94 11.89 25.13 1.71
CA GLN A 94 13.22 25.33 1.11
C GLN A 94 14.06 26.36 1.86
N LYS A 95 13.43 27.36 2.49
CA LYS A 95 14.11 28.44 3.23
C LYS A 95 14.45 28.05 4.66
N ALA A 96 13.67 27.16 5.27
CA ALA A 96 13.90 26.60 6.61
C ALA A 96 13.80 25.07 6.56
N PRO A 97 14.85 24.37 6.09
CA PRO A 97 14.82 22.92 5.89
C PRO A 97 14.68 22.09 7.19
N GLU A 98 14.89 22.69 8.34
CA GLU A 98 14.71 22.07 9.67
C GLU A 98 13.27 22.22 10.20
N ASN A 99 12.43 23.05 9.55
CA ASN A 99 11.06 23.33 9.99
C ASN A 99 10.09 22.31 9.39
N ASP A 100 9.40 21.53 10.21
CA ASP A 100 8.41 20.54 9.78
C ASP A 100 7.05 21.15 9.41
N ARG A 101 6.72 22.34 9.95
CA ARG A 101 5.41 22.98 9.79
C ARG A 101 4.94 23.11 8.34
N PRO A 102 5.77 23.55 7.35
CA PRO A 102 5.34 23.58 5.95
C PRO A 102 4.93 22.21 5.42
N TRP A 103 5.66 21.16 5.79
CA TRP A 103 5.40 19.78 5.36
C TRP A 103 4.11 19.24 5.98
N VAL A 104 3.94 19.47 7.30
CA VAL A 104 2.71 19.12 8.01
C VAL A 104 1.50 19.79 7.36
N MET A 105 1.56 21.12 7.10
CA MET A 105 0.48 21.86 6.48
C MET A 105 0.11 21.35 5.08
N MET A 106 1.11 21.01 4.25
CA MET A 106 0.87 20.46 2.91
C MET A 106 0.27 19.06 2.97
N ALA A 107 0.76 18.20 3.86
CA ALA A 107 0.24 16.85 4.03
C ALA A 107 -1.20 16.87 4.54
N GLU A 108 -1.49 17.63 5.59
CA GLU A 108 -2.86 17.80 6.12
C GLU A 108 -3.83 18.31 5.05
N PHE A 109 -3.40 19.27 4.23
CA PHE A 109 -4.20 19.78 3.13
C PHE A 109 -4.53 18.70 2.09
N CYS A 110 -3.57 17.84 1.75
CA CYS A 110 -3.83 16.70 0.86
C CYS A 110 -4.80 15.69 1.49
N LEU A 111 -4.62 15.38 2.79
CA LEU A 111 -5.48 14.46 3.53
C LEU A 111 -6.91 14.97 3.69
N GLU A 112 -7.10 16.29 3.91
CA GLU A 112 -8.43 16.94 3.93
C GLU A 112 -9.18 16.77 2.60
N ARG A 113 -8.47 16.59 1.50
CA ARG A 113 -9.00 16.41 0.13
C ARG A 113 -9.14 14.95 -0.31
N GLY A 114 -8.80 13.98 0.57
CA GLY A 114 -8.78 12.57 0.23
C GLY A 114 -7.60 12.17 -0.69
N GLU A 115 -6.56 12.98 -0.75
CA GLU A 115 -5.39 12.77 -1.61
C GLU A 115 -4.24 12.12 -0.81
N ALA A 116 -4.50 10.95 -0.16
CA ALA A 116 -3.55 10.29 0.73
C ALA A 116 -2.22 9.94 0.05
N GLY A 117 -2.25 9.45 -1.19
CA GLY A 117 -1.06 9.15 -1.97
C GLY A 117 -0.16 10.37 -2.20
N LYS A 118 -0.76 11.56 -2.43
CA LYS A 118 0.00 12.81 -2.53
C LYS A 118 0.60 13.22 -1.20
N ALA A 119 -0.14 13.03 -0.09
CA ALA A 119 0.36 13.33 1.25
C ALA A 119 1.60 12.48 1.57
N VAL A 120 1.55 11.16 1.35
CA VAL A 120 2.68 10.25 1.56
C VAL A 120 3.88 10.64 0.69
N ASN A 121 3.66 10.97 -0.59
CA ASN A 121 4.75 11.40 -1.47
C ASN A 121 5.41 12.69 -0.99
N LEU A 122 4.63 13.67 -0.52
CA LEU A 122 5.15 14.89 0.09
C LEU A 122 5.96 14.62 1.35
N LEU A 123 5.46 13.73 2.24
CA LEU A 123 6.11 13.39 3.48
C LEU A 123 7.40 12.59 3.28
N LYS A 124 7.54 11.84 2.19
CA LYS A 124 8.81 11.19 1.79
C LYS A 124 9.89 12.17 1.35
N GLU A 125 9.53 13.39 0.94
CA GLU A 125 10.47 14.45 0.59
C GLU A 125 11.04 15.18 1.82
N VAL A 126 10.47 14.96 3.03
CA VAL A 126 10.88 15.64 4.27
C VAL A 126 12.34 15.32 4.60
N PRO A 127 13.22 16.34 4.76
CA PRO A 127 14.60 16.09 5.10
C PRO A 127 14.72 15.56 6.54
N PRO A 128 15.77 14.77 6.86
CA PRO A 128 15.97 14.23 8.20
C PRO A 128 15.98 15.29 9.32
N SER A 129 16.39 16.54 9.00
CA SER A 129 16.39 17.67 9.94
C SER A 129 15.00 18.16 10.36
N ALA A 130 13.98 17.89 9.55
CA ALA A 130 12.57 18.22 9.82
C ALA A 130 11.70 16.98 10.09
N SER A 131 12.32 15.80 10.22
CA SER A 131 11.59 14.56 10.52
C SER A 131 11.24 14.52 12.01
N THR A 132 9.97 14.77 12.32
CA THR A 132 9.42 14.79 13.69
C THR A 132 8.46 13.63 13.90
N GLU A 133 8.07 13.41 15.16
CA GLU A 133 7.01 12.45 15.52
C GLU A 133 5.70 12.77 14.76
N LYS A 134 5.36 14.05 14.61
CA LYS A 134 4.18 14.51 13.85
C LYS A 134 4.22 14.07 12.39
N ILE A 135 5.38 14.12 11.75
CA ILE A 135 5.55 13.62 10.37
C ILE A 135 5.30 12.12 10.32
N SER A 136 5.82 11.35 11.28
CA SER A 136 5.63 9.90 11.35
C SER A 136 4.17 9.53 11.58
N GLU A 137 3.46 10.26 12.46
CA GLU A 137 2.01 10.09 12.67
C GLU A 137 1.19 10.35 11.39
N LEU A 138 1.52 11.41 10.65
CA LEU A 138 0.84 11.74 9.39
C LEU A 138 1.08 10.70 8.29
N ILE A 139 2.28 10.11 8.24
CA ILE A 139 2.55 9.00 7.31
C ILE A 139 1.69 7.79 7.68
N ALA A 140 1.66 7.41 8.96
CA ALA A 140 0.86 6.27 9.43
C ALA A 140 -0.64 6.50 9.19
N ASP A 141 -1.17 7.70 9.47
CA ASP A 141 -2.56 8.08 9.17
C ASP A 141 -2.85 7.97 7.67
N ALA A 142 -1.99 8.54 6.83
CA ALA A 142 -2.17 8.51 5.38
C ALA A 142 -2.14 7.07 4.81
N GLU A 143 -1.19 6.24 5.27
CA GLU A 143 -1.02 4.86 4.81
C GLU A 143 -2.14 3.92 5.26
N SER A 144 -2.86 4.26 6.33
CA SER A 144 -3.96 3.46 6.87
C SER A 144 -5.36 3.93 6.46
N ARG A 145 -5.49 5.07 5.78
CA ARG A 145 -6.78 5.55 5.26
C ARG A 145 -7.30 4.61 4.18
N PHE A 146 -8.57 4.27 4.29
CA PHE A 146 -9.22 3.37 3.36
C PHE A 146 -10.68 3.76 3.13
N HIS A 147 -11.21 3.30 2.02
CA HIS A 147 -12.64 3.34 1.77
C HIS A 147 -13.19 1.93 1.54
N LYS A 148 -14.50 1.76 1.79
CA LYS A 148 -15.20 0.50 1.58
C LYS A 148 -15.88 0.50 0.22
N GLY A 149 -15.73 -0.59 -0.52
CA GLY A 149 -16.51 -0.85 -1.72
C GLY A 149 -18.01 -0.95 -1.42
N TYR A 150 -18.83 -0.62 -2.41
CA TYR A 150 -20.29 -0.61 -2.25
C TYR A 150 -20.93 -2.00 -2.37
N LYS A 151 -20.22 -2.99 -2.94
CA LYS A 151 -20.72 -4.37 -3.08
C LYS A 151 -20.52 -5.15 -1.78
N SER A 152 -21.46 -6.05 -1.51
CA SER A 152 -21.38 -6.99 -0.41
C SER A 152 -21.50 -8.41 -0.93
N PHE A 153 -20.78 -9.34 -0.29
CA PHE A 153 -20.72 -10.74 -0.69
C PHE A 153 -21.00 -11.63 0.50
N SER A 154 -21.57 -12.80 0.25
CA SER A 154 -21.82 -13.80 1.29
C SER A 154 -20.53 -14.50 1.73
N ASP A 155 -19.56 -14.65 0.81
CA ASP A 155 -18.23 -15.14 1.12
C ASP A 155 -17.18 -14.52 0.20
N SER A 156 -15.88 -14.61 0.58
CA SER A 156 -14.75 -14.16 -0.19
C SER A 156 -13.49 -14.92 0.18
N LYS A 157 -12.62 -15.19 -0.78
CA LYS A 157 -11.32 -15.83 -0.52
C LYS A 157 -10.17 -14.85 -0.32
N GLY A 158 -10.42 -13.54 -0.55
CA GLY A 158 -9.40 -12.48 -0.51
C GLY A 158 -8.74 -12.25 -1.86
N PHE A 159 -7.94 -11.18 -1.94
CA PHE A 159 -7.18 -10.88 -3.14
C PHE A 159 -5.92 -11.74 -3.24
N TYR A 160 -5.67 -12.31 -4.41
CA TYR A 160 -4.41 -12.90 -4.80
C TYR A 160 -3.99 -12.25 -6.12
N GLY A 161 -2.90 -11.46 -6.08
CA GLY A 161 -2.60 -10.52 -7.15
C GLY A 161 -3.73 -9.48 -7.31
N ASP A 162 -4.19 -9.28 -8.54
CA ASP A 162 -5.22 -8.30 -8.91
C ASP A 162 -6.65 -8.84 -8.83
N TYR A 163 -6.84 -10.10 -8.46
CA TYR A 163 -8.14 -10.77 -8.51
C TYR A 163 -8.57 -11.35 -7.17
N CYS A 164 -9.88 -11.36 -6.96
CA CYS A 164 -10.51 -11.89 -5.75
C CYS A 164 -11.71 -12.77 -6.10
N ALA A 165 -11.73 -14.02 -5.65
CA ALA A 165 -12.90 -14.86 -5.74
C ALA A 165 -13.93 -14.45 -4.66
N VAL A 166 -15.17 -14.18 -5.09
CA VAL A 166 -16.27 -13.74 -4.23
C VAL A 166 -17.53 -14.56 -4.51
N PHE A 167 -18.32 -14.81 -3.46
CA PHE A 167 -19.56 -15.56 -3.50
C PHE A 167 -20.76 -14.62 -3.25
N ASP A 168 -21.69 -14.56 -4.20
CA ASP A 168 -22.87 -13.68 -4.09
C ASP A 168 -24.02 -14.26 -3.25
N GLY A 169 -23.88 -15.49 -2.79
CA GLY A 169 -24.90 -16.27 -2.08
C GLY A 169 -25.45 -17.42 -2.93
N ASN A 170 -25.17 -17.46 -4.22
CA ASN A 170 -25.54 -18.54 -5.13
C ASN A 170 -24.32 -19.11 -5.87
N PHE A 171 -23.45 -18.24 -6.40
CA PHE A 171 -22.32 -18.59 -7.23
C PHE A 171 -21.09 -17.76 -6.91
N TRP A 172 -19.91 -18.33 -7.23
CA TRP A 172 -18.63 -17.64 -7.22
C TRP A 172 -18.41 -16.89 -8.51
N GLY A 173 -17.89 -15.66 -8.39
CA GLY A 173 -17.36 -14.84 -9.45
C GLY A 173 -15.99 -14.30 -9.09
N ILE A 174 -15.39 -13.53 -10.01
CA ILE A 174 -14.06 -12.95 -9.81
C ILE A 174 -14.18 -11.43 -9.89
N LEU A 175 -13.66 -10.72 -8.90
CA LEU A 175 -13.46 -9.27 -8.93
C LEU A 175 -12.07 -8.93 -9.46
N ASP A 176 -11.96 -7.79 -10.15
CA ASP A 176 -10.70 -7.11 -10.41
C ASP A 176 -10.28 -6.20 -9.23
N ALA A 177 -9.11 -5.58 -9.33
CA ALA A 177 -8.57 -4.68 -8.32
C ALA A 177 -9.42 -3.41 -8.08
N GLU A 178 -10.28 -3.02 -9.02
CA GLU A 178 -11.23 -1.91 -8.88
C GLU A 178 -12.60 -2.35 -8.29
N GLY A 179 -12.73 -3.63 -7.91
CA GLY A 179 -13.96 -4.18 -7.35
C GLY A 179 -15.10 -4.36 -8.36
N ARG A 180 -14.77 -4.38 -9.64
CA ARG A 180 -15.72 -4.73 -10.72
C ARG A 180 -15.68 -6.25 -10.93
N TYR A 181 -16.76 -6.80 -11.43
CA TYR A 181 -16.73 -8.18 -11.87
C TYR A 181 -15.90 -8.32 -13.15
N GLN A 182 -14.74 -8.97 -13.05
CA GLN A 182 -14.01 -9.52 -14.18
C GLN A 182 -14.76 -10.72 -14.73
N ILE A 183 -15.26 -11.58 -13.85
CA ILE A 183 -16.13 -12.70 -14.19
C ILE A 183 -17.35 -12.63 -13.27
N ILE A 184 -18.54 -12.54 -13.87
CA ILE A 184 -19.79 -12.51 -13.11
C ILE A 184 -19.99 -13.84 -12.37
N PRO A 185 -20.69 -13.85 -11.22
CA PRO A 185 -20.95 -15.07 -10.46
C PRO A 185 -21.72 -16.11 -11.29
N GLU A 186 -21.09 -17.26 -11.56
CA GLU A 186 -21.67 -18.35 -12.33
C GLU A 186 -21.05 -19.73 -12.03
N TYR A 187 -20.09 -19.79 -11.09
CA TYR A 187 -19.37 -21.01 -10.73
C TYR A 187 -19.75 -21.53 -9.35
N ASP A 188 -19.73 -22.86 -9.17
CA ASP A 188 -19.97 -23.50 -7.87
C ASP A 188 -18.81 -23.26 -6.89
N ASP A 189 -17.57 -23.11 -7.40
CA ASP A 189 -16.36 -22.72 -6.66
C ASP A 189 -15.32 -22.11 -7.60
N ALA A 190 -14.38 -21.33 -7.05
CA ALA A 190 -13.29 -20.69 -7.78
C ALA A 190 -12.02 -20.61 -6.91
N GLY A 191 -10.84 -20.87 -7.51
CA GLY A 191 -9.54 -20.71 -6.88
C GLY A 191 -8.89 -19.35 -7.19
N ALA A 192 -7.59 -19.25 -6.85
CA ALA A 192 -6.80 -18.06 -7.13
C ALA A 192 -6.36 -18.00 -8.60
N TYR A 193 -6.19 -16.79 -9.09
CA TYR A 193 -5.59 -16.51 -10.39
C TYR A 193 -4.09 -16.82 -10.38
N SER A 194 -3.60 -17.49 -11.41
CA SER A 194 -2.17 -17.68 -11.69
C SER A 194 -1.76 -16.77 -12.85
N PRO A 195 -0.96 -15.72 -12.59
CA PRO A 195 -0.64 -14.70 -13.61
C PRO A 195 0.27 -15.24 -14.73
N ASP A 196 1.18 -16.15 -14.41
CA ASP A 196 2.14 -16.69 -15.39
C ASP A 196 1.47 -17.49 -16.49
N GLU A 197 0.41 -18.22 -16.16
CA GLU A 197 -0.35 -19.07 -17.09
C GLU A 197 -1.67 -18.45 -17.55
N ASP A 198 -2.08 -17.33 -16.96
CA ASP A 198 -3.40 -16.71 -17.15
C ASP A 198 -4.54 -17.71 -16.96
N ILE A 199 -4.59 -18.33 -15.76
CA ILE A 199 -5.61 -19.31 -15.44
C ILE A 199 -6.17 -19.16 -14.02
N ILE A 200 -7.43 -19.58 -13.89
CA ILE A 200 -8.19 -19.67 -12.64
C ILE A 200 -8.87 -21.03 -12.61
N PRO A 201 -8.70 -21.85 -11.57
CA PRO A 201 -9.48 -23.08 -11.41
C PRO A 201 -10.90 -22.72 -11.00
N VAL A 202 -11.88 -23.28 -11.68
CA VAL A 202 -13.31 -23.09 -11.39
C VAL A 202 -14.05 -24.40 -11.43
N CYS A 203 -15.15 -24.50 -10.68
CA CYS A 203 -16.07 -25.61 -10.69
C CYS A 203 -17.42 -25.19 -11.28
N ARG A 204 -17.98 -25.99 -12.17
CA ARG A 204 -19.36 -25.84 -12.65
C ARG A 204 -20.01 -27.21 -12.76
N GLU A 205 -21.17 -27.37 -12.14
CA GLU A 205 -21.92 -28.65 -12.07
C GLU A 205 -21.05 -29.82 -11.58
N GLY A 206 -20.20 -29.53 -10.56
CA GLY A 206 -19.27 -30.51 -9.98
C GLY A 206 -18.07 -30.86 -10.84
N LYS A 207 -17.87 -30.21 -11.98
CA LYS A 207 -16.72 -30.41 -12.88
C LYS A 207 -15.74 -29.26 -12.73
N TRP A 208 -14.48 -29.60 -12.52
CA TRP A 208 -13.39 -28.63 -12.40
C TRP A 208 -12.66 -28.44 -13.72
N PHE A 209 -12.31 -27.20 -14.03
CA PHE A 209 -11.52 -26.82 -15.18
C PHE A 209 -10.83 -25.48 -14.95
N PHE A 210 -9.88 -25.14 -15.81
CA PHE A 210 -9.22 -23.83 -15.78
C PHE A 210 -9.80 -22.91 -16.85
N ILE A 211 -10.05 -21.67 -16.48
CA ILE A 211 -10.43 -20.57 -17.37
C ILE A 211 -9.36 -19.47 -17.31
N ASN A 212 -9.35 -18.60 -18.32
CA ASN A 212 -8.57 -17.36 -18.24
C ASN A 212 -9.44 -16.19 -17.72
N THR A 213 -8.83 -15.01 -17.61
CA THR A 213 -9.50 -13.78 -17.18
C THR A 213 -10.60 -13.31 -18.15
N ASP A 214 -10.59 -13.75 -19.41
CA ASP A 214 -11.68 -13.53 -20.38
C ASP A 214 -12.80 -14.57 -20.27
N ASN A 215 -12.79 -15.42 -19.24
CA ASN A 215 -13.78 -16.47 -19.01
C ASN A 215 -13.77 -17.56 -20.12
N GLN A 216 -12.63 -17.79 -20.75
CA GLN A 216 -12.46 -18.83 -21.76
C GLN A 216 -11.81 -20.06 -21.15
N VAL A 217 -12.36 -21.25 -21.43
CA VAL A 217 -11.77 -22.51 -20.97
C VAL A 217 -10.38 -22.71 -21.59
N ARG A 218 -9.38 -22.88 -20.72
CA ARG A 218 -7.98 -23.08 -21.09
C ARG A 218 -7.58 -24.55 -21.03
N TYR A 219 -8.02 -25.24 -19.99
CA TYR A 219 -7.67 -26.63 -19.76
C TYR A 219 -8.77 -27.35 -18.97
N VAL A 220 -9.11 -28.54 -19.39
CA VAL A 220 -10.05 -29.44 -18.71
C VAL A 220 -9.28 -30.68 -18.22
N PRO A 221 -9.07 -30.81 -16.91
CA PRO A 221 -8.38 -31.97 -16.34
C PRO A 221 -9.24 -33.24 -16.38
N SER A 222 -8.74 -34.30 -15.81
CA SER A 222 -9.45 -35.58 -15.71
C SER A 222 -10.79 -35.44 -14.96
N GLU A 223 -11.87 -36.00 -15.51
CA GLU A 223 -13.21 -36.00 -14.88
C GLU A 223 -13.25 -36.76 -13.53
N LYS A 224 -12.19 -37.50 -13.19
CA LYS A 224 -12.10 -38.18 -11.88
C LYS A 224 -11.80 -37.23 -10.70
N TYR A 225 -11.37 -36.02 -10.99
CA TYR A 225 -11.06 -35.04 -9.94
C TYR A 225 -12.34 -34.51 -9.33
N THR A 226 -12.46 -34.65 -8.01
CA THR A 226 -13.56 -34.11 -7.22
C THR A 226 -13.27 -32.70 -6.69
N TRP A 227 -12.01 -32.29 -6.74
CA TRP A 227 -11.56 -30.95 -6.42
C TRP A 227 -10.25 -30.65 -7.15
N LEU A 228 -10.06 -29.37 -7.46
CA LEU A 228 -8.88 -28.81 -8.10
C LEU A 228 -8.53 -27.49 -7.43
N GLY A 229 -7.30 -27.34 -6.95
CA GLY A 229 -6.81 -26.12 -6.31
C GLY A 229 -6.15 -25.17 -7.30
N SER A 230 -5.68 -24.04 -6.74
CA SER A 230 -5.00 -22.99 -7.49
C SER A 230 -3.68 -23.51 -8.07
N PHE A 231 -3.33 -23.00 -9.25
CA PHE A 231 -2.11 -23.38 -9.94
C PHE A 231 -0.94 -22.52 -9.46
N GLY A 232 0.21 -23.12 -9.24
CA GLY A 232 1.44 -22.42 -8.87
C GLY A 232 2.67 -23.31 -9.08
N SER A 233 3.79 -22.73 -9.44
CA SER A 233 5.06 -23.42 -9.70
C SER A 233 4.93 -24.61 -10.66
N GLY A 234 4.07 -24.50 -11.69
CA GLY A 234 3.87 -25.53 -12.69
C GLY A 234 2.90 -26.66 -12.30
N LEU A 235 2.27 -26.60 -11.14
CA LEU A 235 1.41 -27.67 -10.60
C LEU A 235 0.14 -27.12 -9.95
N ALA A 236 -0.94 -27.90 -10.06
CA ALA A 236 -2.16 -27.70 -9.29
C ALA A 236 -2.43 -28.92 -8.40
N PRO A 237 -2.82 -28.75 -7.14
CA PRO A 237 -3.28 -29.86 -6.34
C PRO A 237 -4.67 -30.32 -6.79
N PHE A 238 -4.92 -31.61 -6.79
CA PHE A 238 -6.23 -32.20 -7.07
C PHE A 238 -6.63 -33.18 -5.97
N CYS A 239 -7.93 -33.44 -5.85
CA CYS A 239 -8.47 -34.54 -5.06
C CYS A 239 -9.11 -35.61 -5.96
N CYS A 240 -8.78 -36.85 -5.71
CA CYS A 240 -9.38 -38.01 -6.38
C CYS A 240 -9.58 -39.13 -5.37
N GLY A 241 -10.81 -39.61 -5.22
CA GLY A 241 -11.13 -40.67 -4.27
C GLY A 241 -10.78 -40.37 -2.81
N GLY A 242 -10.81 -39.12 -2.40
CA GLY A 242 -10.49 -38.66 -1.05
C GLY A 242 -8.99 -38.56 -0.74
N LYS A 243 -8.13 -38.71 -1.75
CA LYS A 243 -6.68 -38.48 -1.65
C LYS A 243 -6.25 -37.37 -2.59
N TYR A 244 -5.22 -36.64 -2.19
CA TYR A 244 -4.69 -35.48 -2.90
C TYR A 244 -3.39 -35.80 -3.60
N GLY A 245 -3.18 -35.25 -4.77
CA GLY A 245 -1.98 -35.30 -5.57
C GLY A 245 -1.79 -34.01 -6.33
N TYR A 246 -0.85 -33.96 -7.27
CA TYR A 246 -0.57 -32.81 -8.11
C TYR A 246 -0.65 -33.16 -9.59
N THR A 247 -1.13 -32.24 -10.42
CA THR A 247 -1.17 -32.37 -11.88
C THR A 247 -0.57 -31.12 -12.51
N ASP A 248 0.10 -31.29 -13.65
CA ASP A 248 0.48 -30.17 -14.52
C ASP A 248 -0.64 -29.86 -15.55
N LEU A 249 -0.42 -28.87 -16.42
CA LEU A 249 -1.38 -28.47 -17.44
C LEU A 249 -1.46 -29.48 -18.62
N GLU A 250 -0.50 -30.38 -18.79
CA GLU A 250 -0.55 -31.46 -19.75
C GLU A 250 -1.35 -32.69 -19.23
N GLY A 251 -1.76 -32.64 -17.94
CA GLY A 251 -2.50 -33.72 -17.30
C GLY A 251 -1.62 -34.85 -16.76
N ASN A 252 -0.30 -34.61 -16.65
CA ASN A 252 0.58 -35.57 -16.02
C ASN A 252 0.40 -35.48 -14.50
N GLU A 253 -0.08 -36.58 -13.91
CA GLU A 253 -0.17 -36.66 -12.45
C GLU A 253 1.21 -36.96 -11.87
N LYS A 254 1.63 -36.07 -10.97
CA LYS A 254 2.79 -36.30 -10.11
C LYS A 254 2.25 -36.74 -8.76
N ALA A 255 2.28 -38.03 -8.50
CA ALA A 255 1.53 -38.59 -7.41
C ALA A 255 2.40 -39.17 -6.31
N GLU A 256 2.47 -38.47 -5.18
CA GLU A 256 2.28 -39.17 -3.91
C GLU A 256 0.89 -38.76 -3.41
N TYR A 257 0.03 -39.72 -3.06
CA TYR A 257 -1.29 -39.43 -2.56
C TYR A 257 -1.20 -39.04 -1.08
N PHE A 258 -1.63 -37.80 -0.80
CA PHE A 258 -1.68 -37.20 0.53
C PHE A 258 -3.10 -37.22 1.10
N ASP A 259 -3.25 -37.01 2.39
CA ASP A 259 -4.55 -36.74 3.01
C ASP A 259 -5.04 -35.32 2.69
N TYR A 260 -4.11 -34.41 2.47
CA TYR A 260 -4.33 -33.05 1.91
C TYR A 260 -3.09 -32.59 1.16
N ALA A 261 -3.29 -31.79 0.12
CA ALA A 261 -2.24 -31.05 -0.58
C ALA A 261 -2.73 -29.64 -0.91
N GLY A 262 -1.97 -28.64 -0.47
CA GLY A 262 -2.20 -27.23 -0.77
C GLY A 262 -1.55 -26.80 -2.09
N PRO A 263 -1.93 -25.64 -2.66
CA PRO A 263 -1.31 -25.09 -3.85
C PRO A 263 0.10 -24.57 -3.53
N PHE A 264 0.93 -24.46 -4.56
CA PHE A 264 2.29 -23.91 -4.46
C PHE A 264 2.23 -22.37 -4.45
N SER A 265 2.96 -21.78 -3.51
CA SER A 265 3.30 -20.34 -3.48
C SER A 265 4.79 -20.24 -3.16
N GLU A 266 5.51 -19.36 -3.88
CA GLU A 266 6.95 -19.14 -3.70
C GLU A 266 7.78 -20.45 -3.75
N GLY A 267 7.34 -21.43 -4.57
CA GLY A 267 8.01 -22.70 -4.74
C GLY A 267 7.71 -23.76 -3.69
N VAL A 268 6.86 -23.47 -2.69
CA VAL A 268 6.58 -24.37 -1.57
C VAL A 268 5.08 -24.63 -1.44
N ALA A 269 4.72 -25.85 -1.10
CA ALA A 269 3.36 -26.26 -0.74
C ALA A 269 3.33 -27.07 0.56
N ALA A 270 2.22 -26.97 1.29
CA ALA A 270 1.96 -27.79 2.47
C ALA A 270 1.21 -29.06 2.09
N VAL A 271 1.65 -30.20 2.60
CA VAL A 271 1.00 -31.51 2.43
C VAL A 271 0.75 -32.16 3.78
N GLN A 272 -0.32 -32.96 3.87
CA GLN A 272 -0.66 -33.66 5.11
C GLN A 272 -0.67 -35.20 4.86
N ARG A 273 -0.17 -35.95 5.81
CA ARG A 273 -0.27 -37.43 5.85
C ARG A 273 -0.36 -37.86 7.31
N ASP A 274 -1.31 -38.76 7.60
CA ASP A 274 -1.53 -39.35 8.94
C ASP A 274 -1.67 -38.28 10.04
N GLY A 275 -2.34 -37.14 9.72
CA GLY A 275 -2.59 -36.05 10.63
C GLY A 275 -1.42 -35.12 10.89
N LYS A 276 -0.25 -35.34 10.27
CA LYS A 276 0.93 -34.46 10.35
C LYS A 276 1.18 -33.77 9.02
N TRP A 277 1.77 -32.58 9.10
CA TRP A 277 2.07 -31.74 7.96
C TRP A 277 3.56 -31.71 7.65
N ALA A 278 3.88 -31.58 6.36
CA ALA A 278 5.21 -31.38 5.82
C ALA A 278 5.18 -30.30 4.73
N LEU A 279 6.35 -29.79 4.36
CA LEU A 279 6.56 -28.91 3.22
C LEU A 279 7.21 -29.69 2.06
N VAL A 280 6.77 -29.39 0.85
CA VAL A 280 7.34 -29.93 -0.39
C VAL A 280 7.69 -28.81 -1.37
N ASN A 281 8.73 -29.01 -2.19
CA ASN A 281 9.07 -28.16 -3.33
C ASN A 281 8.30 -28.57 -4.61
N ALA A 282 8.48 -27.83 -5.71
CA ALA A 282 7.79 -28.09 -6.98
C ALA A 282 8.22 -29.41 -7.67
N GLU A 283 9.36 -29.99 -7.31
CA GLU A 283 9.80 -31.30 -7.71
C GLU A 283 9.16 -32.43 -6.88
N LEU A 284 8.34 -32.06 -5.87
CA LEU A 284 7.72 -32.91 -4.86
C LEU A 284 8.74 -33.60 -3.93
N GLU A 285 9.90 -32.97 -3.76
CA GLU A 285 10.86 -33.39 -2.76
C GLU A 285 10.45 -32.77 -1.41
N PHE A 286 10.58 -33.54 -0.33
CA PHE A 286 10.27 -33.07 1.00
C PHE A 286 11.32 -32.07 1.49
N ILE A 287 10.89 -30.84 1.76
CA ILE A 287 11.71 -29.81 2.41
C ILE A 287 11.82 -30.13 3.91
N THR A 288 10.69 -30.58 4.52
CA THR A 288 10.64 -30.98 5.93
C THR A 288 10.04 -32.39 6.05
N GLY A 289 10.23 -33.02 7.22
CA GLY A 289 9.48 -34.26 7.56
C GLY A 289 8.02 -33.91 7.92
N PHE A 290 7.20 -34.96 8.08
CA PHE A 290 5.84 -34.84 8.62
C PHE A 290 5.89 -34.66 10.15
N GLU A 291 6.21 -33.45 10.55
CA GLU A 291 6.50 -33.13 11.96
C GLU A 291 5.63 -32.00 12.54
N TYR A 292 4.90 -31.26 11.71
CA TYR A 292 4.05 -30.19 12.17
C TYR A 292 2.64 -30.67 12.49
N ASP A 293 2.06 -30.13 13.56
CA ASP A 293 0.68 -30.40 13.96
C ASP A 293 -0.31 -29.67 13.04
N GLU A 294 0.06 -28.46 12.60
CA GLU A 294 -0.71 -27.61 11.73
C GLU A 294 0.22 -26.71 10.89
N ILE A 295 -0.16 -26.42 9.66
CA ILE A 295 0.41 -25.34 8.84
C ILE A 295 -0.72 -24.42 8.47
N SER A 296 -0.57 -23.11 8.82
CA SER A 296 -1.55 -22.10 8.48
C SER A 296 -1.54 -21.82 6.99
N ALA A 297 -2.72 -21.70 6.41
CA ALA A 297 -2.90 -21.33 5.01
C ALA A 297 -3.96 -20.24 4.89
N ASP A 298 -3.91 -19.48 3.80
CA ASP A 298 -4.96 -18.55 3.45
C ASP A 298 -6.23 -19.26 2.93
N ARG A 299 -7.22 -18.50 2.52
CA ARG A 299 -8.51 -19.03 2.06
C ARG A 299 -8.43 -19.75 0.70
N TYR A 300 -7.33 -19.62 -0.02
CA TYR A 300 -7.01 -20.39 -1.23
C TYR A 300 -6.21 -21.67 -0.95
N GLY A 301 -5.64 -21.76 0.26
CA GLY A 301 -4.79 -22.88 0.69
C GLY A 301 -3.29 -22.62 0.56
N PHE A 302 -2.86 -21.42 0.18
CA PHE A 302 -1.45 -21.04 0.14
C PHE A 302 -0.88 -20.89 1.55
N CYS A 303 0.24 -21.53 1.83
CA CYS A 303 0.86 -21.51 3.15
C CYS A 303 2.04 -20.55 3.29
N VAL A 304 2.60 -20.05 2.18
CA VAL A 304 3.74 -19.13 2.20
C VAL A 304 3.26 -17.72 2.00
N HIS A 305 3.72 -16.81 2.86
CA HIS A 305 3.42 -15.40 2.80
C HIS A 305 4.71 -14.59 2.96
N GLY A 306 5.29 -14.11 1.83
CA GLY A 306 6.54 -13.34 1.80
C GLY A 306 7.72 -14.10 2.42
N GLY A 307 7.91 -15.35 2.02
CA GLY A 307 8.98 -16.22 2.46
C GLY A 307 8.78 -16.83 3.85
N VAL A 308 7.64 -16.58 4.52
CA VAL A 308 7.38 -17.09 5.88
C VAL A 308 6.15 -18.00 5.90
N ILE A 309 6.28 -19.10 6.60
CA ILE A 309 5.23 -20.09 6.83
C ILE A 309 4.96 -20.14 8.34
N CYS A 310 3.69 -20.01 8.72
CA CYS A 310 3.26 -20.16 10.11
C CYS A 310 2.82 -21.60 10.35
N ALA A 311 3.37 -22.24 11.38
CA ALA A 311 3.06 -23.64 11.71
C ALA A 311 2.92 -23.85 13.22
N VAL A 312 2.35 -24.97 13.60
CA VAL A 312 2.32 -25.46 14.99
C VAL A 312 3.17 -26.72 15.03
N LYS A 313 4.16 -26.76 15.94
CA LYS A 313 5.00 -27.92 16.20
C LYS A 313 5.02 -28.21 17.69
N ASP A 314 4.67 -29.42 18.09
CA ASP A 314 4.58 -29.82 19.50
C ASP A 314 3.71 -28.86 20.34
N GLY A 315 2.58 -28.39 19.74
CA GLY A 315 1.65 -27.48 20.37
C GLY A 315 2.16 -26.02 20.51
N LYS A 316 3.25 -25.65 19.84
CA LYS A 316 3.82 -24.29 19.84
C LYS A 316 3.81 -23.69 18.44
N ASN A 317 3.48 -22.40 18.39
CA ASN A 317 3.62 -21.65 17.15
C ASN A 317 5.09 -21.48 16.79
N VAL A 318 5.44 -21.79 15.55
CA VAL A 318 6.76 -21.61 14.95
C VAL A 318 6.63 -20.90 13.61
N TYR A 319 7.65 -20.15 13.24
CA TYR A 319 7.80 -19.58 11.90
C TYR A 319 8.90 -20.31 11.17
N ILE A 320 8.67 -20.65 9.90
CA ILE A 320 9.57 -21.42 9.06
C ILE A 320 9.78 -20.64 7.77
N ASP A 321 10.98 -20.64 7.24
CA ASP A 321 11.25 -20.09 5.91
C ASP A 321 11.01 -21.14 4.80
N VAL A 322 11.12 -20.73 3.54
CA VAL A 322 10.91 -21.61 2.38
C VAL A 322 11.96 -22.74 2.25
N SER A 323 13.05 -22.70 3.01
CA SER A 323 14.04 -23.79 3.08
C SER A 323 13.71 -24.83 4.16
N GLY A 324 12.69 -24.57 4.97
CA GLY A 324 12.28 -25.44 6.08
C GLY A 324 12.99 -25.15 7.40
N GLU A 325 13.80 -24.11 7.46
CA GLU A 325 14.50 -23.72 8.68
C GLU A 325 13.61 -22.79 9.55
N GLU A 326 13.66 -23.00 10.87
CA GLU A 326 12.98 -22.09 11.80
C GLU A 326 13.59 -20.69 11.70
N THR A 327 12.73 -19.68 11.55
CA THR A 327 13.12 -18.29 11.44
C THR A 327 12.52 -17.44 12.59
N LYS A 328 13.16 -16.33 12.88
CA LYS A 328 12.61 -15.27 13.75
C LYS A 328 11.78 -14.25 12.97
N SER A 329 11.79 -14.36 11.66
CA SER A 329 10.98 -13.49 10.81
C SER A 329 9.51 -13.83 11.02
N GLU A 330 8.74 -12.86 11.46
CA GLU A 330 7.28 -12.96 11.51
C GLU A 330 6.68 -12.79 10.12
N ARG A 331 5.39 -13.10 9.98
CA ARG A 331 4.63 -12.83 8.76
C ARG A 331 4.83 -11.38 8.31
N PRO A 332 5.14 -11.12 7.04
CA PRO A 332 5.44 -9.78 6.55
C PRO A 332 4.23 -8.84 6.62
N TYR A 333 4.53 -7.55 6.65
CA TYR A 333 3.53 -6.50 6.48
C TYR A 333 3.35 -6.21 5.00
N LEU A 334 2.14 -6.41 4.48
CA LEU A 334 1.77 -6.04 3.13
C LEU A 334 1.17 -4.62 3.15
N CYS A 335 1.61 -3.75 2.26
CA CYS A 335 1.25 -2.32 2.32
C CYS A 335 1.55 -1.64 3.68
N ASN A 336 2.63 -2.06 4.37
CA ASN A 336 2.98 -1.66 5.74
C ASN A 336 1.97 -2.08 6.82
N LEU A 337 1.00 -2.93 6.50
CA LEU A 337 -0.08 -3.38 7.36
C LEU A 337 -0.10 -4.91 7.48
N ARG A 338 -0.56 -5.41 8.61
CA ARG A 338 -0.76 -6.83 8.89
C ARG A 338 -2.08 -7.04 9.65
N PRO A 339 -2.89 -8.07 9.32
CA PRO A 339 -4.03 -8.45 10.12
C PRO A 339 -3.66 -8.71 11.58
N VAL A 340 -4.43 -8.15 12.50
CA VAL A 340 -4.27 -8.35 13.93
C VAL A 340 -5.61 -8.63 14.59
N LYS A 341 -5.61 -9.52 15.59
CA LYS A 341 -6.78 -9.83 16.40
C LYS A 341 -6.72 -9.05 17.71
N PHE A 342 -7.79 -8.33 18.02
CA PHE A 342 -7.96 -7.64 19.29
C PHE A 342 -9.34 -8.01 19.90
N GLY A 343 -9.30 -8.77 20.96
CA GLY A 343 -10.53 -9.37 21.52
C GLY A 343 -11.15 -10.40 20.57
N GLU A 344 -12.39 -10.20 20.18
CA GLU A 344 -13.10 -11.06 19.23
C GLU A 344 -13.05 -10.52 17.79
N PHE A 345 -12.53 -9.32 17.59
CA PHE A 345 -12.51 -8.63 16.30
C PHE A 345 -11.12 -8.58 15.69
N MET A 346 -11.10 -8.35 14.37
CA MET A 346 -9.91 -8.18 13.56
C MET A 346 -9.78 -6.74 13.09
N GLY A 347 -8.53 -6.28 12.95
CA GLY A 347 -8.15 -5.01 12.36
C GLY A 347 -6.78 -5.14 11.72
N TYR A 348 -6.07 -4.03 11.56
CA TYR A 348 -4.72 -4.04 11.01
C TYR A 348 -3.77 -3.21 11.85
N GLU A 349 -2.57 -3.75 12.07
CA GLU A 349 -1.47 -3.07 12.74
C GLU A 349 -0.37 -2.69 11.76
N ASN A 350 0.38 -1.64 12.11
CA ASN A 350 1.56 -1.21 11.39
C ASN A 350 2.84 -1.93 11.90
N LYS A 351 4.00 -1.63 11.30
CA LYS A 351 5.30 -2.22 11.69
C LYS A 351 5.76 -1.85 13.12
N GLN A 352 5.16 -0.84 13.73
CA GLN A 352 5.40 -0.44 15.12
C GLN A 352 4.54 -1.25 16.10
N GLY A 353 3.57 -2.02 15.60
CA GLY A 353 2.60 -2.76 16.40
C GLY A 353 1.40 -1.91 16.84
N ASP A 354 1.21 -0.72 16.26
CA ASP A 354 0.05 0.11 16.52
C ASP A 354 -1.12 -0.35 15.66
N ILE A 355 -2.31 -0.48 16.27
CA ILE A 355 -3.55 -0.74 15.52
C ILE A 355 -3.92 0.56 14.81
N VAL A 356 -3.80 0.59 13.48
CA VAL A 356 -4.04 1.77 12.65
C VAL A 356 -5.34 1.68 11.83
N ILE A 357 -5.86 0.48 11.64
CA ILE A 357 -7.25 0.25 11.20
C ILE A 357 -7.93 -0.51 12.34
N ASP A 358 -8.90 0.14 12.96
CA ASP A 358 -9.55 -0.34 14.17
C ASP A 358 -10.08 -1.77 14.04
N ALA A 359 -9.94 -2.55 15.12
CA ALA A 359 -10.42 -3.92 15.20
C ALA A 359 -11.93 -3.94 15.47
N TYR A 360 -12.73 -3.98 14.42
CA TYR A 360 -14.19 -4.13 14.49
C TYR A 360 -14.76 -5.08 13.42
N PHE A 361 -13.88 -5.68 12.60
CA PHE A 361 -14.29 -6.67 11.61
C PHE A 361 -14.39 -8.07 12.22
N ASP A 362 -15.32 -8.88 11.74
CA ASP A 362 -15.44 -10.30 12.13
C ASP A 362 -14.25 -11.11 11.61
N GLU A 363 -13.85 -10.86 10.35
CA GLU A 363 -12.73 -11.49 9.66
C GLU A 363 -12.08 -10.48 8.71
N VAL A 364 -10.79 -10.64 8.43
CA VAL A 364 -10.06 -9.85 7.42
C VAL A 364 -9.10 -10.73 6.65
N THR A 365 -8.77 -10.35 5.41
CA THR A 365 -7.68 -10.95 4.63
C THR A 365 -6.46 -10.05 4.67
N ASP A 366 -5.31 -10.55 4.20
CA ASP A 366 -4.17 -9.67 3.91
C ASP A 366 -4.51 -8.67 2.82
N PHE A 367 -3.81 -7.54 2.83
CA PHE A 367 -3.81 -6.64 1.68
C PHE A 367 -3.06 -7.27 0.51
N SER A 368 -3.55 -7.07 -0.71
CA SER A 368 -2.75 -7.30 -1.92
C SER A 368 -1.69 -6.21 -2.06
N GLU A 369 -0.72 -6.41 -2.94
CA GLU A 369 0.32 -5.42 -3.26
C GLU A 369 -0.26 -4.07 -3.75
N ASN A 370 -1.48 -4.10 -4.30
CA ASN A 370 -2.22 -2.93 -4.78
C ASN A 370 -3.14 -2.30 -3.72
N GLY A 371 -2.96 -2.64 -2.43
CA GLY A 371 -3.69 -2.04 -1.33
C GLY A 371 -5.17 -2.42 -1.26
N ARG A 372 -5.54 -3.64 -1.70
CA ARG A 372 -6.90 -4.18 -1.64
C ARG A 372 -6.98 -5.33 -0.65
N ALA A 373 -8.02 -5.34 0.17
CA ALA A 373 -8.30 -6.45 1.08
C ALA A 373 -9.82 -6.71 1.16
N MET A 374 -10.18 -7.88 1.64
CA MET A 374 -11.57 -8.21 1.96
C MET A 374 -11.73 -8.22 3.48
N VAL A 375 -12.81 -7.61 3.95
CA VAL A 375 -13.17 -7.58 5.37
C VAL A 375 -14.61 -8.03 5.53
N LYS A 376 -14.89 -8.75 6.62
CA LYS A 376 -16.23 -9.19 6.98
C LYS A 376 -16.76 -8.31 8.11
N GLU A 377 -17.93 -7.74 7.91
CA GLU A 377 -18.60 -6.86 8.85
C GLU A 377 -20.09 -7.24 8.87
N ASP A 378 -20.63 -7.48 10.06
CA ASP A 378 -22.02 -7.91 10.21
C ASP A 378 -22.38 -9.14 9.35
N GLY A 379 -21.45 -10.08 9.24
CA GLY A 379 -21.63 -11.35 8.51
C GLY A 379 -21.51 -11.24 6.99
N VAL A 380 -21.21 -10.07 6.41
CA VAL A 380 -21.01 -9.89 4.96
C VAL A 380 -19.61 -9.39 4.63
N TRP A 381 -19.07 -9.87 3.52
CA TRP A 381 -17.77 -9.44 3.04
C TRP A 381 -17.89 -8.19 2.18
N LYS A 382 -16.93 -7.29 2.35
CA LYS A 382 -16.75 -6.07 1.54
C LYS A 382 -15.29 -5.89 1.19
N MET A 383 -15.03 -5.34 0.03
CA MET A 383 -13.68 -4.88 -0.33
C MET A 383 -13.37 -3.59 0.43
N ILE A 384 -12.14 -3.47 0.90
CA ILE A 384 -11.54 -2.20 1.32
C ILE A 384 -10.35 -1.88 0.43
N SER A 385 -10.13 -0.60 0.19
CA SER A 385 -9.04 -0.09 -0.63
C SER A 385 -8.31 0.99 0.13
N LEU A 386 -6.99 0.87 0.24
CA LEU A 386 -6.17 1.93 0.83
C LEU A 386 -6.10 3.13 -0.11
N ASP A 387 -6.38 4.31 0.41
CA ASP A 387 -6.45 5.56 -0.37
C ASP A 387 -5.09 5.96 -0.97
N VAL A 388 -3.97 5.42 -0.46
CA VAL A 388 -2.62 5.67 -0.98
C VAL A 388 -2.35 5.01 -2.33
N TYR A 389 -3.18 4.03 -2.73
CA TYR A 389 -3.05 3.29 -3.99
C TYR A 389 -4.09 3.72 -5.06
N GLU A 390 -4.75 4.87 -4.85
CA GLU A 390 -5.72 5.48 -5.78
C GLU A 390 -5.15 6.57 -6.70
#